data_b99c79d262ddae7a8f91f297b323939f
#
_entry.id   b99c79d262ddae7a8f91f297b323939f
#
_cell.length_a   1.000
_cell.length_b   1.000
_cell.length_c   1.000
_cell.angle_alpha   90.00
_cell.angle_beta   90.00
_cell.angle_gamma   90.00
#
_symmetry.space_group_name_H-M   'P 1'
#
loop_
_entity.id
_entity.type
_entity.pdbx_description
1 polymer ?
#
loop_
_entity_poly.entity_id
_entity_poly.type
_entity_poly.pdbx_seq_one_letter_code
_entity_poly.pdbx_strand_id
1 'polypeptide(L)'
;MRSVPRFITVAAATWLAVTVSSSLAPFESRAQAQAGGNQSAAAPVAKPEEGLPITDPLVTRACATCHKPDAKQQLSRISFQRNTPEGWQLTIQRMAALNGLQIDPQTAREVVKYLSNHLGLAPEEARLAAFEAERRLIDYKYTADAETEGVCNRCHSMGRVISQRRTRDEWNLLIAMHRGWYPLVDNQAFRRGGPAPRDASPDGRPPDTRQPVEKAVDHLSKAFPLMTPEWRAWAATMRPARLEGTWAVTATEVGKGPVYGRMVVKPASSPDEFTTEINLIYASTGDRVTRTGQAIVYTGFQWRGRSAQAGKDESALREVMFIDRDWRTMDGRWFMGGYDELGLDVKLERVGTEPRVLGTNRTALRAGAAGQSLKIYGANLPSPLRAADVDLGPGIVVTGVSNATTEEATITVNVTPAAVAGARDLFVAGASRSKALAIFDSIDGLRVTPAWAMARIGGSVFPKALAQFEAHAFDNGADGKPDTPDDIDLGLVPATWTLEEFAAIYEDDDLKYVGAIDAKTGLFTPNIDGPNPARRGSRNNIGDVYAVAVYTPESVDGKPAKALRARGHLLVTVPLYMRFEPTSGR
;
A
#
# COMPACT_ATOMS: atom_id res chain seq x y z
N MET A 1 -63.48 15.13 34.45
CA MET A 1 -64.80 15.24 33.78
C MET A 1 -64.60 15.45 32.30
N ARG A 2 -65.29 14.66 31.50
CA ARG A 2 -65.46 14.60 30.05
C ARG A 2 -64.46 13.70 29.32
N SER A 3 -64.95 12.49 29.14
CA SER A 3 -64.54 11.41 28.23
C SER A 3 -64.88 11.76 26.78
N VAL A 4 -64.03 11.33 25.83
CA VAL A 4 -64.35 11.26 24.40
C VAL A 4 -64.09 9.83 23.92
N PRO A 5 -64.98 9.19 23.17
CA PRO A 5 -64.93 7.76 22.89
C PRO A 5 -64.07 7.43 21.67
N ARG A 6 -63.46 6.27 21.72
CA ARG A 6 -62.78 5.57 20.62
C ARG A 6 -63.82 4.98 19.67
N PHE A 7 -63.71 5.30 18.38
CA PHE A 7 -64.31 4.48 17.32
C PHE A 7 -63.28 3.53 16.72
N ILE A 8 -63.53 2.25 16.84
CA ILE A 8 -62.85 1.17 16.13
C ILE A 8 -63.66 0.88 14.89
N THR A 9 -63.06 1.10 13.70
CA THR A 9 -63.63 0.66 12.43
C THR A 9 -62.94 -0.61 11.99
N VAL A 10 -63.66 -1.73 12.01
CA VAL A 10 -63.25 -3.01 11.47
C VAL A 10 -63.58 -3.00 9.98
N ALA A 11 -62.60 -3.09 9.10
CA ALA A 11 -62.77 -3.32 7.68
C ALA A 11 -62.65 -4.83 7.40
N ALA A 12 -63.77 -5.43 7.01
CA ALA A 12 -63.83 -6.81 6.54
C ALA A 12 -63.30 -6.87 5.11
N ALA A 13 -62.26 -7.66 4.89
CA ALA A 13 -61.75 -7.99 3.56
C ALA A 13 -62.48 -9.22 3.00
N THR A 14 -63.28 -9.00 1.98
CA THR A 14 -63.93 -10.06 1.20
C THR A 14 -62.97 -10.66 0.17
N TRP A 15 -62.69 -11.92 0.28
CA TRP A 15 -61.92 -12.70 -0.72
C TRP A 15 -62.83 -13.09 -1.88
N LEU A 16 -62.53 -12.57 -3.09
CA LEU A 16 -63.10 -13.06 -4.33
C LEU A 16 -62.20 -14.16 -4.90
N ALA A 17 -62.64 -15.39 -4.88
CA ALA A 17 -61.97 -16.49 -5.56
C ALA A 17 -62.34 -16.43 -7.06
N VAL A 18 -61.38 -16.12 -7.91
CA VAL A 18 -61.50 -16.25 -9.37
C VAL A 18 -60.89 -17.58 -9.77
N THR A 19 -61.77 -18.53 -10.14
CA THR A 19 -61.39 -19.80 -10.79
C THR A 19 -61.08 -19.52 -12.25
N VAL A 20 -59.82 -19.61 -12.66
CA VAL A 20 -59.42 -19.60 -14.07
C VAL A 20 -59.31 -21.03 -14.56
N SER A 21 -60.27 -21.45 -15.41
CA SER A 21 -60.20 -22.69 -16.14
C SER A 21 -59.19 -22.58 -17.27
N SER A 22 -58.08 -23.30 -17.18
CA SER A 22 -57.08 -23.41 -18.23
C SER A 22 -57.49 -24.46 -19.26
N SER A 23 -57.90 -24.01 -20.44
CA SER A 23 -57.97 -24.82 -21.63
C SER A 23 -56.61 -24.90 -22.30
N LEU A 24 -55.99 -26.07 -22.25
CA LEU A 24 -54.78 -26.38 -23.01
C LEU A 24 -55.16 -26.64 -24.48
N ALA A 25 -54.75 -25.74 -25.38
CA ALA A 25 -54.69 -26.00 -26.81
C ALA A 25 -53.22 -26.31 -27.19
N PRO A 26 -52.98 -27.28 -28.07
CA PRO A 26 -51.62 -27.63 -28.47
C PRO A 26 -51.06 -26.59 -29.43
N PHE A 27 -49.85 -26.10 -29.11
CA PHE A 27 -49.07 -25.25 -30.01
C PHE A 27 -48.41 -26.13 -31.08
N GLU A 28 -48.97 -26.10 -32.30
CA GLU A 28 -48.26 -26.59 -33.49
C GLU A 28 -47.21 -25.56 -33.93
N SER A 29 -45.93 -25.95 -33.89
CA SER A 29 -44.81 -25.19 -34.38
C SER A 29 -44.80 -25.19 -35.91
N ARG A 30 -45.17 -24.08 -36.52
CA ARG A 30 -44.87 -23.81 -37.94
C ARG A 30 -43.44 -23.25 -38.05
N ALA A 31 -42.52 -24.13 -38.37
CA ALA A 31 -41.20 -23.70 -38.90
C ALA A 31 -41.38 -23.22 -40.33
N GLN A 32 -41.34 -21.93 -40.58
CA GLN A 32 -41.11 -21.38 -41.88
C GLN A 32 -39.61 -21.10 -42.08
N ALA A 33 -38.98 -21.91 -42.92
CA ALA A 33 -37.65 -21.67 -43.41
C ALA A 33 -37.68 -20.43 -44.33
N GLN A 34 -37.00 -19.38 -43.96
CA GLN A 34 -36.52 -18.35 -44.87
C GLN A 34 -35.02 -18.56 -45.06
N ALA A 35 -34.68 -19.18 -46.20
CA ALA A 35 -33.35 -19.15 -46.75
C ALA A 35 -33.11 -17.75 -47.32
N GLY A 36 -32.23 -17.00 -46.71
CA GLY A 36 -31.73 -15.71 -47.18
C GLY A 36 -30.33 -15.52 -46.60
N GLY A 37 -29.31 -15.90 -47.38
CA GLY A 37 -27.93 -15.89 -46.93
C GLY A 37 -27.41 -14.49 -46.64
N ASN A 38 -26.82 -14.36 -45.51
CA ASN A 38 -25.67 -13.52 -45.31
C ASN A 38 -24.73 -14.29 -44.34
N GLN A 39 -23.83 -15.06 -44.92
CA GLN A 39 -22.72 -15.62 -44.22
C GLN A 39 -21.82 -14.44 -43.82
N SER A 40 -22.11 -13.82 -42.67
CA SER A 40 -21.12 -13.04 -41.95
C SER A 40 -19.96 -13.98 -41.71
N ALA A 41 -18.83 -13.73 -42.35
CA ALA A 41 -17.61 -14.49 -42.13
C ALA A 41 -17.38 -14.56 -40.62
N ALA A 42 -17.43 -15.77 -40.06
CA ALA A 42 -17.10 -16.00 -38.67
C ALA A 42 -15.71 -15.39 -38.42
N ALA A 43 -15.64 -14.45 -37.50
CA ALA A 43 -14.35 -13.91 -37.09
C ALA A 43 -13.42 -15.08 -36.78
N PRO A 44 -12.16 -15.06 -37.20
CA PRO A 44 -11.23 -16.16 -36.98
C PRO A 44 -11.23 -16.49 -35.49
N VAL A 45 -11.55 -17.75 -35.17
CA VAL A 45 -11.52 -18.25 -33.80
C VAL A 45 -10.11 -18.02 -33.30
N ALA A 46 -9.94 -17.09 -32.36
CA ALA A 46 -8.65 -16.77 -31.79
C ALA A 46 -8.02 -18.07 -31.26
N LYS A 47 -6.79 -18.35 -31.66
CA LYS A 47 -6.07 -19.51 -31.16
C LYS A 47 -6.07 -19.46 -29.63
N PRO A 48 -6.43 -20.55 -28.93
CA PRO A 48 -6.40 -20.57 -27.48
C PRO A 48 -5.04 -20.15 -26.96
N GLU A 49 -5.02 -19.25 -25.98
CA GLU A 49 -3.78 -18.85 -25.32
C GLU A 49 -3.16 -20.05 -24.61
N GLU A 50 -1.85 -20.23 -24.81
CA GLU A 50 -1.10 -21.35 -24.25
C GLU A 50 -0.72 -21.05 -22.79
N GLY A 51 -0.95 -22.05 -21.91
CA GLY A 51 -0.55 -21.98 -20.51
C GLY A 51 0.93 -22.29 -20.30
N LEU A 52 1.41 -22.13 -19.08
CA LEU A 52 2.77 -22.47 -18.66
C LEU A 52 2.79 -23.87 -18.04
N PRO A 53 3.65 -24.79 -18.47
CA PRO A 53 3.69 -26.15 -17.95
C PRO A 53 4.16 -26.17 -16.48
N ILE A 54 3.62 -27.12 -15.70
CA ILE A 54 4.00 -27.38 -14.31
C ILE A 54 4.57 -28.78 -14.23
N THR A 55 5.88 -28.88 -14.02
CA THR A 55 6.62 -30.15 -14.02
C THR A 55 7.06 -30.59 -12.63
N ASP A 56 6.86 -29.77 -11.61
CA ASP A 56 7.26 -30.09 -10.24
C ASP A 56 6.37 -31.21 -9.67
N PRO A 57 6.97 -32.31 -9.18
CA PRO A 57 6.21 -33.46 -8.66
C PRO A 57 5.41 -33.13 -7.40
N LEU A 58 5.89 -32.22 -6.54
CA LEU A 58 5.19 -31.83 -5.32
C LEU A 58 3.92 -31.05 -5.67
N VAL A 59 4.03 -30.06 -6.56
CA VAL A 59 2.91 -29.25 -7.02
C VAL A 59 1.88 -30.12 -7.77
N THR A 60 2.36 -30.99 -8.66
CA THR A 60 1.49 -31.93 -9.40
C THR A 60 0.73 -32.83 -8.42
N ARG A 61 1.40 -33.43 -7.43
CA ARG A 61 0.75 -34.26 -6.42
C ARG A 61 -0.26 -33.50 -5.58
N ALA A 62 0.04 -32.27 -5.20
CA ALA A 62 -0.84 -31.44 -4.37
C ALA A 62 -2.08 -30.93 -5.13
N CYS A 63 -1.97 -30.68 -6.45
CA CYS A 63 -2.97 -29.92 -7.20
C CYS A 63 -3.70 -30.73 -8.27
N ALA A 64 -3.09 -31.77 -8.87
CA ALA A 64 -3.62 -32.47 -10.04
C ALA A 64 -4.90 -33.29 -9.80
N THR A 65 -5.26 -33.55 -8.55
CA THR A 65 -6.53 -34.22 -8.22
C THR A 65 -7.73 -33.38 -8.71
N CYS A 66 -7.68 -32.07 -8.53
CA CYS A 66 -8.71 -31.12 -8.94
C CYS A 66 -8.36 -30.38 -10.24
N HIS A 67 -7.08 -30.01 -10.43
CA HIS A 67 -6.57 -29.29 -11.58
C HIS A 67 -5.93 -30.27 -12.56
N LYS A 68 -6.71 -30.90 -13.42
CA LYS A 68 -6.22 -31.94 -14.32
C LYS A 68 -5.16 -31.43 -15.28
N PRO A 69 -4.01 -32.11 -15.41
CA PRO A 69 -3.00 -31.79 -16.41
C PRO A 69 -3.49 -32.18 -17.81
N ASP A 70 -3.10 -31.41 -18.80
CA ASP A 70 -3.22 -31.75 -20.21
C ASP A 70 -1.97 -32.48 -20.73
N ALA A 71 -1.93 -32.75 -22.03
CA ALA A 71 -0.79 -33.42 -22.69
C ALA A 71 0.51 -32.59 -22.63
N LYS A 72 0.43 -31.27 -22.37
CA LYS A 72 1.56 -30.34 -22.21
C LYS A 72 1.92 -30.09 -20.75
N GLN A 73 1.37 -30.87 -19.83
CA GLN A 73 1.54 -30.71 -18.38
C GLN A 73 1.03 -29.34 -17.86
N GLN A 74 0.04 -28.78 -18.52
CA GLN A 74 -0.63 -27.56 -18.07
C GLN A 74 -1.78 -27.95 -17.14
N LEU A 75 -1.68 -27.54 -15.88
CA LEU A 75 -2.75 -27.72 -14.88
C LEU A 75 -3.85 -26.70 -15.11
N SER A 76 -5.11 -27.16 -15.26
CA SER A 76 -6.26 -26.29 -15.46
C SER A 76 -6.28 -25.17 -14.43
N ARG A 77 -6.61 -23.96 -14.84
CA ARG A 77 -6.62 -22.74 -14.03
C ARG A 77 -5.23 -22.27 -13.59
N ILE A 78 -4.38 -23.14 -13.04
CA ILE A 78 -3.09 -22.78 -12.45
C ILE A 78 -2.10 -22.32 -13.52
N SER A 79 -1.95 -23.08 -14.60
CA SER A 79 -1.03 -22.81 -15.71
C SER A 79 -1.36 -21.56 -16.52
N PHE A 80 -2.54 -21.01 -16.35
CA PHE A 80 -3.07 -19.90 -17.15
C PHE A 80 -3.11 -18.57 -16.40
N GLN A 81 -2.36 -18.48 -15.29
CA GLN A 81 -2.19 -17.27 -14.51
C GLN A 81 -0.77 -17.17 -13.94
N ARG A 82 -0.34 -15.92 -13.70
CA ARG A 82 0.89 -15.58 -12.97
C ARG A 82 0.53 -14.58 -11.88
N ASN A 83 1.23 -14.66 -10.73
CA ASN A 83 0.86 -13.86 -9.57
C ASN A 83 2.07 -13.54 -8.69
N THR A 84 1.91 -12.61 -7.76
CA THR A 84 2.86 -12.37 -6.66
C THR A 84 2.87 -13.57 -5.69
N PRO A 85 3.88 -13.69 -4.82
CA PRO A 85 3.89 -14.69 -3.76
C PRO A 85 2.64 -14.63 -2.87
N GLU A 86 2.18 -13.43 -2.53
CA GLU A 86 0.95 -13.19 -1.76
C GLU A 86 -0.29 -13.68 -2.50
N GLY A 87 -0.36 -13.42 -3.81
CA GLY A 87 -1.46 -13.89 -4.64
C GLY A 87 -1.55 -15.40 -4.72
N TRP A 88 -0.41 -16.10 -4.83
CA TRP A 88 -0.35 -17.55 -4.79
C TRP A 88 -0.72 -18.10 -3.42
N GLN A 89 -0.21 -17.51 -2.35
CA GLN A 89 -0.55 -17.89 -0.99
C GLN A 89 -2.04 -17.79 -0.72
N LEU A 90 -2.67 -16.67 -1.08
CA LEU A 90 -4.13 -16.49 -0.99
C LEU A 90 -4.90 -17.53 -1.82
N THR A 91 -4.38 -17.90 -2.98
CA THR A 91 -5.02 -18.92 -3.82
C THR A 91 -5.03 -20.27 -3.11
N ILE A 92 -3.91 -20.68 -2.50
CA ILE A 92 -3.83 -21.94 -1.75
C ILE A 92 -4.72 -21.90 -0.51
N GLN A 93 -4.76 -20.79 0.21
CA GLN A 93 -5.67 -20.63 1.36
C GLN A 93 -7.14 -20.77 0.95
N ARG A 94 -7.52 -20.21 -0.21
CA ARG A 94 -8.88 -20.39 -0.75
C ARG A 94 -9.16 -21.84 -1.11
N MET A 95 -8.18 -22.55 -1.68
CA MET A 95 -8.33 -23.98 -1.97
C MET A 95 -8.54 -24.77 -0.69
N ALA A 96 -7.81 -24.47 0.38
CA ALA A 96 -8.00 -25.11 1.69
C ALA A 96 -9.36 -24.76 2.31
N ALA A 97 -9.71 -23.48 2.38
CA ALA A 97 -10.90 -23.01 3.09
C ALA A 97 -12.21 -23.30 2.36
N LEU A 98 -12.23 -23.26 1.03
CA LEU A 98 -13.46 -23.32 0.24
C LEU A 98 -13.59 -24.58 -0.62
N ASN A 99 -12.48 -25.27 -0.90
CA ASN A 99 -12.48 -26.44 -1.79
C ASN A 99 -11.93 -27.69 -1.11
N GLY A 100 -11.69 -27.65 0.20
CA GLY A 100 -11.32 -28.82 1.00
C GLY A 100 -9.90 -29.33 0.77
N LEU A 101 -8.99 -28.53 0.19
CA LEU A 101 -7.60 -28.93 0.02
C LEU A 101 -6.98 -29.19 1.40
N GLN A 102 -6.49 -30.40 1.60
CA GLN A 102 -5.68 -30.76 2.76
C GLN A 102 -4.21 -30.60 2.40
N ILE A 103 -3.54 -29.63 3.00
CA ILE A 103 -2.13 -29.35 2.76
C ILE A 103 -1.47 -28.88 4.06
N ASP A 104 -0.33 -29.49 4.40
CA ASP A 104 0.42 -29.06 5.56
C ASP A 104 1.19 -27.75 5.27
N PRO A 105 1.55 -26.98 6.31
CA PRO A 105 2.20 -25.68 6.13
C PRO A 105 3.54 -25.72 5.38
N GLN A 106 4.32 -26.79 5.53
CA GLN A 106 5.59 -26.98 4.83
C GLN A 106 5.36 -27.16 3.34
N THR A 107 4.50 -28.10 2.96
CA THR A 107 4.11 -28.35 1.57
C THR A 107 3.48 -27.09 0.95
N ALA A 108 2.63 -26.35 1.68
CA ALA A 108 2.06 -25.10 1.19
C ALA A 108 3.14 -24.06 0.87
N ARG A 109 4.15 -23.94 1.71
CA ARG A 109 5.30 -23.03 1.49
C ARG A 109 6.09 -23.40 0.23
N GLU A 110 6.41 -24.68 0.06
CA GLU A 110 7.14 -25.18 -1.12
C GLU A 110 6.34 -24.96 -2.41
N VAL A 111 5.02 -25.21 -2.38
CA VAL A 111 4.12 -24.94 -3.51
C VAL A 111 4.09 -23.45 -3.85
N VAL A 112 3.93 -22.55 -2.85
CA VAL A 112 3.99 -21.09 -3.06
C VAL A 112 5.32 -20.69 -3.67
N LYS A 113 6.43 -21.25 -3.16
CA LYS A 113 7.78 -20.96 -3.67
C LYS A 113 7.93 -21.36 -5.13
N TYR A 114 7.52 -22.58 -5.48
CA TYR A 114 7.57 -23.05 -6.86
C TYR A 114 6.70 -22.16 -7.77
N LEU A 115 5.43 -21.95 -7.42
CA LEU A 115 4.51 -21.18 -8.24
C LEU A 115 4.98 -19.71 -8.38
N SER A 116 5.52 -19.11 -7.32
CA SER A 116 6.06 -17.75 -7.40
C SER A 116 7.25 -17.66 -8.34
N ASN A 117 8.14 -18.67 -8.35
CA ASN A 117 9.33 -18.67 -9.19
C ASN A 117 9.04 -19.00 -10.66
N HIS A 118 8.05 -19.86 -10.95
CA HIS A 118 7.74 -20.31 -12.30
C HIS A 118 6.55 -19.60 -12.94
N LEU A 119 5.64 -19.10 -12.12
CA LEU A 119 4.42 -18.38 -12.52
C LEU A 119 4.32 -17.05 -11.76
N GLY A 120 5.46 -16.39 -11.57
CA GLY A 120 5.59 -15.10 -10.91
C GLY A 120 5.49 -13.92 -11.87
N LEU A 121 5.96 -12.77 -11.41
CA LEU A 121 6.02 -11.53 -12.17
C LEU A 121 7.49 -11.14 -12.41
N ALA A 122 7.74 -10.44 -13.52
CA ALA A 122 9.01 -9.76 -13.74
C ALA A 122 9.11 -8.51 -12.86
N PRO A 123 10.32 -7.96 -12.61
CA PRO A 123 10.48 -6.74 -11.81
C PRO A 123 9.64 -5.57 -12.31
N GLU A 124 9.59 -5.36 -13.62
CA GLU A 124 8.83 -4.29 -14.26
C GLU A 124 7.32 -4.48 -14.05
N GLU A 125 6.84 -5.72 -14.07
CA GLU A 125 5.43 -6.04 -13.85
C GLU A 125 5.03 -5.91 -12.36
N ALA A 126 5.91 -6.34 -11.44
CA ALA A 126 5.65 -6.29 -10.02
C ALA A 126 5.68 -4.86 -9.47
N ARG A 127 6.55 -3.98 -10.00
CA ARG A 127 6.65 -2.59 -9.57
C ARG A 127 5.43 -1.74 -9.90
N LEU A 128 4.61 -2.11 -10.87
CA LEU A 128 3.35 -1.41 -11.18
C LEU A 128 2.39 -1.40 -9.99
N ALA A 129 2.43 -2.45 -9.19
CA ALA A 129 1.60 -2.61 -8.00
C ALA A 129 2.43 -2.60 -6.72
N ALA A 130 3.62 -1.97 -6.74
CA ALA A 130 4.55 -1.97 -5.62
C ALA A 130 3.85 -1.53 -4.32
N PHE A 131 3.73 -2.46 -3.38
CA PHE A 131 3.06 -2.32 -2.07
C PHE A 131 1.56 -2.00 -2.13
N GLU A 132 0.98 -1.75 -3.31
CA GLU A 132 -0.44 -1.44 -3.46
C GLU A 132 -1.34 -2.61 -3.05
N ALA A 133 -0.88 -3.84 -3.27
CA ALA A 133 -1.59 -5.04 -2.85
C ALA A 133 -1.62 -5.21 -1.32
N GLU A 134 -0.64 -4.68 -0.62
CA GLU A 134 -0.48 -4.70 0.82
C GLU A 134 -1.03 -3.44 1.50
N ARG A 135 -0.95 -2.31 0.83
CA ARG A 135 -1.52 -1.03 1.30
C ARG A 135 -3.03 -1.02 1.12
N ARG A 136 -3.74 -0.46 2.08
CA ARG A 136 -5.19 -0.36 2.08
C ARG A 136 -5.69 1.07 1.94
N LEU A 137 -4.80 1.97 1.61
CA LEU A 137 -5.13 3.35 1.26
C LEU A 137 -5.80 3.37 -0.10
N ILE A 138 -6.75 4.29 -0.27
CA ILE A 138 -7.51 4.48 -1.52
C ILE A 138 -6.97 5.72 -2.24
N ASP A 139 -5.68 5.97 -2.12
CA ASP A 139 -5.01 7.11 -2.76
C ASP A 139 -4.45 6.78 -4.15
N TYR A 140 -4.23 5.50 -4.43
CA TYR A 140 -3.78 5.05 -5.75
C TYR A 140 -4.92 5.10 -6.77
N LYS A 141 -4.66 5.74 -7.89
CA LYS A 141 -5.59 5.82 -9.03
C LYS A 141 -5.01 5.08 -10.23
N TYR A 142 -5.77 4.15 -10.77
CA TYR A 142 -5.44 3.50 -12.02
C TYR A 142 -5.90 4.38 -13.19
N THR A 143 -4.97 5.06 -13.83
CA THR A 143 -5.28 6.07 -14.86
C THR A 143 -5.33 5.53 -16.28
N ALA A 144 -4.88 4.29 -16.51
CA ALA A 144 -4.82 3.71 -17.84
C ALA A 144 -6.20 3.39 -18.45
N ASP A 145 -7.19 3.07 -17.59
CA ASP A 145 -8.58 2.83 -18.01
C ASP A 145 -9.53 3.11 -16.85
N ALA A 146 -10.20 4.25 -16.89
CA ALA A 146 -11.11 4.70 -15.83
C ALA A 146 -12.35 3.80 -15.66
N GLU A 147 -12.81 3.13 -16.73
CA GLU A 147 -13.94 2.20 -16.64
C GLU A 147 -13.54 0.93 -15.89
N THR A 148 -12.37 0.38 -16.18
CA THR A 148 -11.80 -0.76 -15.43
C THR A 148 -11.56 -0.40 -13.98
N GLU A 149 -11.01 0.78 -13.70
CA GLU A 149 -10.87 1.26 -12.33
C GLU A 149 -12.22 1.33 -11.63
N GLY A 150 -13.21 1.97 -12.22
CA GLY A 150 -14.55 2.12 -11.67
C GLY A 150 -15.27 0.79 -11.40
N VAL A 151 -14.95 -0.27 -12.16
CA VAL A 151 -15.46 -1.63 -11.93
C VAL A 151 -14.73 -2.33 -10.79
N CYS A 152 -13.40 -2.29 -10.77
CA CYS A 152 -12.58 -3.14 -9.91
C CYS A 152 -12.29 -2.52 -8.54
N ASN A 153 -12.20 -1.19 -8.44
CA ASN A 153 -11.79 -0.48 -7.23
C ASN A 153 -12.92 -0.29 -6.19
N ARG A 154 -14.12 -0.82 -6.43
CA ARG A 154 -15.25 -0.64 -5.51
C ARG A 154 -15.15 -1.45 -4.23
N CYS A 155 -14.40 -2.54 -4.23
CA CYS A 155 -14.34 -3.49 -3.11
C CYS A 155 -12.92 -3.70 -2.58
N HIS A 156 -11.89 -3.46 -3.39
CA HIS A 156 -10.48 -3.62 -3.03
C HIS A 156 -9.60 -2.74 -3.92
N SER A 157 -8.34 -2.54 -3.55
CA SER A 157 -7.42 -1.73 -4.34
C SER A 157 -7.15 -2.31 -5.74
N MET A 158 -6.75 -1.46 -6.69
CA MET A 158 -6.31 -1.87 -8.01
C MET A 158 -5.03 -2.70 -7.97
N GLY A 159 -4.21 -2.58 -6.94
CA GLY A 159 -3.02 -3.39 -6.77
C GLY A 159 -3.30 -4.89 -6.82
N ARG A 160 -4.44 -5.35 -6.27
CA ARG A 160 -4.88 -6.74 -6.38
C ARG A 160 -5.15 -7.19 -7.81
N VAL A 161 -5.57 -6.28 -8.66
CA VAL A 161 -5.90 -6.56 -10.06
C VAL A 161 -4.63 -6.59 -10.90
N ILE A 162 -3.84 -5.52 -10.80
CA ILE A 162 -2.65 -5.33 -11.65
C ILE A 162 -1.43 -6.15 -11.21
N SER A 163 -1.45 -6.76 -10.03
CA SER A 163 -0.42 -7.67 -9.53
C SER A 163 -0.52 -9.11 -10.06
N GLN A 164 -1.34 -9.33 -11.08
CA GLN A 164 -1.53 -10.66 -11.69
C GLN A 164 -1.56 -10.57 -13.22
N ARG A 165 -1.29 -11.69 -13.88
CA ARG A 165 -1.34 -11.87 -15.33
C ARG A 165 -2.18 -13.11 -15.63
N ARG A 166 -3.04 -13.01 -16.65
CA ARG A 166 -3.96 -14.12 -16.99
C ARG A 166 -4.18 -14.20 -18.47
N THR A 167 -4.55 -15.38 -18.95
CA THR A 167 -5.22 -15.49 -20.25
C THR A 167 -6.59 -14.80 -20.19
N ARG A 168 -7.15 -14.45 -21.36
CA ARG A 168 -8.49 -13.87 -21.44
C ARG A 168 -9.54 -14.78 -20.77
N ASP A 169 -9.45 -16.09 -20.99
CA ASP A 169 -10.38 -17.05 -20.42
C ASP A 169 -10.26 -17.08 -18.89
N GLU A 170 -9.05 -16.99 -18.34
CA GLU A 170 -8.86 -16.94 -16.89
C GLU A 170 -9.34 -15.62 -16.28
N TRP A 171 -9.29 -14.49 -17.01
CA TRP A 171 -9.97 -13.26 -16.58
C TRP A 171 -11.49 -13.45 -16.51
N ASN A 172 -12.10 -14.08 -17.52
CA ASN A 172 -13.53 -14.40 -17.50
C ASN A 172 -13.90 -15.34 -16.36
N LEU A 173 -13.10 -16.37 -16.10
CA LEU A 173 -13.32 -17.31 -14.99
C LEU A 173 -13.14 -16.62 -13.61
N LEU A 174 -12.26 -15.63 -13.49
CA LEU A 174 -12.14 -14.81 -12.30
C LEU A 174 -13.42 -13.99 -12.05
N ILE A 175 -14.00 -13.39 -13.11
CA ILE A 175 -15.30 -12.69 -13.02
C ILE A 175 -16.43 -13.64 -12.62
N ALA A 176 -16.48 -14.84 -13.20
CA ALA A 176 -17.45 -15.86 -12.81
C ALA A 176 -17.34 -16.24 -11.33
N MET A 177 -16.10 -16.37 -10.82
CA MET A 177 -15.84 -16.61 -9.40
C MET A 177 -16.35 -15.47 -8.51
N HIS A 178 -16.17 -14.21 -8.92
CA HIS A 178 -16.71 -13.05 -8.20
C HIS A 178 -18.24 -13.14 -8.10
N ARG A 179 -18.92 -13.48 -9.20
CA ARG A 179 -20.38 -13.67 -9.20
C ARG A 179 -20.84 -14.79 -8.27
N GLY A 180 -20.08 -15.87 -8.20
CA GLY A 180 -20.38 -17.00 -7.31
C GLY A 180 -20.25 -16.66 -5.83
N TRP A 181 -19.25 -15.85 -5.46
CA TRP A 181 -18.97 -15.53 -4.05
C TRP A 181 -19.62 -14.24 -3.56
N TYR A 182 -19.88 -13.31 -4.47
CA TYR A 182 -20.42 -11.98 -4.16
C TYR A 182 -21.65 -11.73 -5.04
N PRO A 183 -22.82 -12.31 -4.72
CA PRO A 183 -24.01 -12.24 -5.59
C PRO A 183 -24.45 -10.82 -5.96
N LEU A 184 -24.14 -9.83 -5.12
CA LEU A 184 -24.46 -8.42 -5.37
C LEU A 184 -23.49 -7.71 -6.32
N VAL A 185 -22.37 -8.33 -6.69
CA VAL A 185 -21.31 -7.68 -7.48
C VAL A 185 -21.81 -7.17 -8.84
N ASP A 186 -22.75 -7.87 -9.45
CA ASP A 186 -23.36 -7.43 -10.71
C ASP A 186 -24.03 -6.06 -10.56
N ASN A 187 -24.81 -5.86 -9.49
CA ASN A 187 -25.50 -4.59 -9.24
C ASN A 187 -24.58 -3.50 -8.68
N GLN A 188 -23.54 -3.90 -7.96
CA GLN A 188 -22.62 -2.95 -7.32
C GLN A 188 -21.57 -2.41 -8.28
N ALA A 189 -21.09 -3.23 -9.24
CA ALA A 189 -19.95 -2.88 -10.07
C ALA A 189 -19.98 -3.40 -11.51
N PHE A 190 -20.50 -4.61 -11.78
CA PHE A 190 -20.29 -5.29 -13.05
C PHE A 190 -21.30 -4.90 -14.13
N ARG A 191 -22.49 -4.48 -13.73
CA ARG A 191 -23.55 -4.03 -14.64
C ARG A 191 -23.70 -2.52 -14.61
N ARG A 192 -24.14 -1.99 -15.72
CA ARG A 192 -24.54 -0.59 -15.84
C ARG A 192 -25.80 -0.33 -15.00
N GLY A 193 -25.79 0.76 -14.23
CA GLY A 193 -26.93 1.15 -13.41
C GLY A 193 -28.08 1.84 -14.18
N GLY A 194 -27.97 1.98 -15.51
CA GLY A 194 -28.94 2.66 -16.37
C GLY A 194 -29.02 2.04 -17.76
N PRO A 195 -29.80 2.64 -18.67
CA PRO A 195 -29.93 2.15 -20.04
C PRO A 195 -28.60 2.17 -20.80
N ALA A 196 -28.49 1.32 -21.81
CA ALA A 196 -27.32 1.34 -22.69
C ALA A 196 -27.18 2.70 -23.41
N PRO A 197 -25.93 3.15 -23.70
CA PRO A 197 -25.71 4.34 -24.50
C PRO A 197 -26.44 4.24 -25.83
N ARG A 198 -27.08 5.33 -26.28
CA ARG A 198 -27.80 5.38 -27.55
C ARG A 198 -27.08 6.23 -28.60
N ASP A 199 -26.29 7.15 -28.13
CA ASP A 199 -25.58 8.08 -29.01
C ASP A 199 -24.24 7.48 -29.46
N ALA A 200 -23.87 7.77 -30.70
CA ALA A 200 -22.55 7.41 -31.22
C ALA A 200 -21.44 8.08 -30.39
N SER A 201 -20.29 7.42 -30.34
CA SER A 201 -19.09 8.00 -29.74
C SER A 201 -18.70 9.31 -30.45
N PRO A 202 -17.94 10.24 -29.80
CA PRO A 202 -17.50 11.48 -30.45
C PRO A 202 -16.75 11.28 -31.76
N ASP A 203 -16.17 10.10 -32.00
CA ASP A 203 -15.49 9.69 -33.23
C ASP A 203 -16.41 9.01 -34.25
N GLY A 204 -17.73 9.06 -34.07
CA GLY A 204 -18.74 8.52 -34.98
C GLY A 204 -18.92 7.00 -34.94
N ARG A 205 -18.24 6.29 -34.02
CA ARG A 205 -18.43 4.85 -33.87
C ARG A 205 -19.78 4.52 -33.18
N PRO A 206 -20.40 3.36 -33.51
CA PRO A 206 -21.59 2.92 -32.79
C PRO A 206 -21.36 2.86 -31.28
N PRO A 207 -22.38 3.14 -30.47
CA PRO A 207 -22.23 3.13 -29.02
C PRO A 207 -21.84 1.73 -28.51
N ASP A 208 -20.85 1.70 -27.62
CA ASP A 208 -20.45 0.45 -26.98
C ASP A 208 -21.47 0.06 -25.90
N THR A 209 -22.34 -0.89 -26.21
CA THR A 209 -23.42 -1.36 -25.35
C THR A 209 -23.00 -2.47 -24.39
N ARG A 210 -21.74 -2.94 -24.46
CA ARG A 210 -21.22 -3.98 -23.54
C ARG A 210 -21.33 -3.52 -22.09
N GLN A 211 -21.45 -4.47 -21.17
CA GLN A 211 -21.45 -4.17 -19.73
C GLN A 211 -20.05 -3.67 -19.28
N PRO A 212 -19.97 -2.85 -18.22
CA PRO A 212 -18.68 -2.38 -17.70
C PRO A 212 -17.67 -3.49 -17.45
N VAL A 213 -18.08 -4.63 -16.88
CA VAL A 213 -17.18 -5.76 -16.64
C VAL A 213 -16.64 -6.40 -17.92
N GLU A 214 -17.42 -6.42 -19.02
CA GLU A 214 -16.98 -6.98 -20.29
C GLU A 214 -15.88 -6.12 -20.92
N LYS A 215 -16.01 -4.80 -20.79
CA LYS A 215 -14.97 -3.84 -21.22
C LYS A 215 -13.73 -3.94 -20.34
N ALA A 216 -13.92 -4.08 -19.01
CA ALA A 216 -12.82 -4.28 -18.08
C ALA A 216 -12.03 -5.57 -18.40
N VAL A 217 -12.69 -6.69 -18.70
CA VAL A 217 -12.01 -7.93 -19.11
C VAL A 217 -11.27 -7.73 -20.44
N ASP A 218 -11.86 -7.01 -21.38
CA ASP A 218 -11.21 -6.71 -22.66
C ASP A 218 -9.93 -5.86 -22.46
N HIS A 219 -9.97 -4.87 -21.59
CA HIS A 219 -8.81 -4.08 -21.22
C HIS A 219 -7.76 -4.94 -20.47
N LEU A 220 -8.16 -5.65 -19.42
CA LEU A 220 -7.24 -6.44 -18.57
C LEU A 220 -6.54 -7.54 -19.37
N SER A 221 -7.24 -8.21 -20.29
CA SER A 221 -6.63 -9.27 -21.11
C SER A 221 -5.55 -8.73 -22.06
N LYS A 222 -5.61 -7.46 -22.44
CA LYS A 222 -4.60 -6.78 -23.29
C LYS A 222 -3.49 -6.15 -22.47
N ALA A 223 -3.82 -5.48 -21.37
CA ALA A 223 -2.86 -4.78 -20.54
C ALA A 223 -2.06 -5.72 -19.63
N PHE A 224 -2.68 -6.83 -19.19
CA PHE A 224 -2.09 -7.80 -18.25
C PHE A 224 -2.23 -9.24 -18.77
N PRO A 225 -1.71 -9.53 -19.99
CA PRO A 225 -1.77 -10.87 -20.56
C PRO A 225 -0.91 -11.86 -19.79
N LEU A 226 -1.19 -13.16 -19.92
CA LEU A 226 -0.40 -14.22 -19.29
C LEU A 226 1.09 -14.11 -19.64
N MET A 227 1.42 -13.90 -20.92
CA MET A 227 2.79 -13.85 -21.41
C MET A 227 3.15 -12.44 -21.85
N THR A 228 4.24 -11.93 -21.28
CA THR A 228 4.81 -10.61 -21.60
C THR A 228 6.27 -10.75 -22.03
N PRO A 229 6.81 -9.81 -22.81
CA PRO A 229 8.23 -9.78 -23.14
C PRO A 229 9.12 -9.71 -21.88
N GLU A 230 8.71 -8.92 -20.88
CA GLU A 230 9.41 -8.72 -19.61
C GLU A 230 9.55 -10.04 -18.84
N TRP A 231 8.48 -10.81 -18.74
CA TRP A 231 8.51 -12.11 -18.08
C TRP A 231 9.40 -13.10 -18.81
N ARG A 232 9.31 -13.19 -20.15
CA ARG A 232 10.16 -14.09 -20.93
C ARG A 232 11.64 -13.78 -20.73
N ALA A 233 12.01 -12.51 -20.77
CA ALA A 233 13.39 -12.07 -20.56
C ALA A 233 13.86 -12.35 -19.14
N TRP A 234 13.01 -12.07 -18.14
CA TRP A 234 13.34 -12.31 -16.74
C TRP A 234 13.47 -13.79 -16.43
N ALA A 235 12.48 -14.61 -16.79
CA ALA A 235 12.47 -16.06 -16.52
C ALA A 235 13.66 -16.78 -17.16
N ALA A 236 14.10 -16.34 -18.35
CA ALA A 236 15.27 -16.90 -19.03
C ALA A 236 16.61 -16.56 -18.34
N THR A 237 16.66 -15.49 -17.53
CA THR A 237 17.89 -14.97 -16.91
C THR A 237 17.83 -14.97 -15.38
N MET A 238 16.74 -15.44 -14.81
CA MET A 238 16.53 -15.48 -13.36
C MET A 238 17.60 -16.35 -12.68
N ARG A 239 18.14 -15.85 -11.60
CA ARG A 239 19.17 -16.52 -10.80
C ARG A 239 18.96 -16.23 -9.32
N PRO A 240 19.42 -17.12 -8.41
CA PRO A 240 19.38 -16.88 -6.98
C PRO A 240 20.11 -15.59 -6.61
N ALA A 241 19.51 -14.79 -5.75
CA ALA A 241 20.08 -13.52 -5.31
C ALA A 241 21.26 -13.76 -4.35
N ARG A 242 22.34 -13.00 -4.54
CA ARG A 242 23.55 -13.05 -3.69
C ARG A 242 23.53 -11.86 -2.74
N LEU A 243 22.90 -12.02 -1.58
CA LEU A 243 22.61 -10.91 -0.67
C LEU A 243 23.46 -10.90 0.60
N GLU A 244 24.27 -11.94 0.82
CA GLU A 244 25.18 -12.00 1.96
C GLU A 244 26.02 -10.73 2.08
N GLY A 245 26.14 -10.20 3.30
CA GLY A 245 26.94 -9.02 3.61
C GLY A 245 26.20 -7.97 4.42
N THR A 246 26.82 -6.79 4.50
CA THR A 246 26.29 -5.64 5.24
C THR A 246 25.59 -4.69 4.30
N TRP A 247 24.46 -4.17 4.75
CA TRP A 247 23.61 -3.22 4.03
C TRP A 247 23.38 -1.99 4.90
N ALA A 248 23.62 -0.82 4.35
CA ALA A 248 23.24 0.44 4.98
C ALA A 248 21.73 0.65 4.83
N VAL A 249 21.06 1.01 5.91
CA VAL A 249 19.62 1.23 5.98
C VAL A 249 19.32 2.72 6.02
N THR A 250 18.52 3.18 5.09
CA THR A 250 17.86 4.49 5.14
C THR A 250 16.37 4.24 5.11
N ALA A 251 15.64 4.73 6.10
CA ALA A 251 14.21 4.55 6.19
C ALA A 251 13.52 5.82 6.72
N THR A 252 12.20 5.86 6.55
CA THR A 252 11.33 6.86 7.16
C THR A 252 10.14 6.14 7.79
N GLU A 253 9.90 6.38 9.07
CA GLU A 253 8.71 5.90 9.77
C GLU A 253 7.76 7.07 9.99
N VAL A 254 6.53 6.93 9.51
CA VAL A 254 5.52 7.98 9.66
C VAL A 254 5.28 8.28 11.13
N GLY A 255 5.29 9.54 11.52
CA GLY A 255 5.18 10.01 12.90
C GLY A 255 6.49 10.04 13.69
N LYS A 256 7.58 9.47 13.16
CA LYS A 256 8.89 9.43 13.82
C LYS A 256 10.04 9.99 12.99
N GLY A 257 9.81 10.13 11.67
CA GLY A 257 10.79 10.70 10.75
C GLY A 257 11.90 9.74 10.34
N PRO A 258 13.11 10.26 10.00
CA PRO A 258 14.21 9.48 9.45
C PRO A 258 14.76 8.43 10.42
N VAL A 259 15.07 7.27 9.87
CA VAL A 259 15.69 6.13 10.56
C VAL A 259 16.89 5.66 9.76
N TYR A 260 18.04 5.50 10.41
CA TYR A 260 19.27 5.04 9.79
C TYR A 260 19.81 3.82 10.48
N GLY A 261 20.69 3.08 9.81
CA GLY A 261 21.33 1.95 10.44
C GLY A 261 21.97 0.98 9.48
N ARG A 262 22.06 -0.27 9.91
CA ARG A 262 22.62 -1.36 9.10
C ARG A 262 21.81 -2.65 9.26
N MET A 263 21.84 -3.45 8.22
CA MET A 263 21.33 -4.82 8.21
C MET A 263 22.47 -5.76 7.77
N VAL A 264 22.71 -6.80 8.54
CA VAL A 264 23.61 -7.91 8.15
C VAL A 264 22.74 -9.05 7.65
N VAL A 265 23.00 -9.48 6.42
CA VAL A 265 22.32 -10.61 5.77
C VAL A 265 23.24 -11.80 5.72
N LYS A 266 22.78 -12.96 6.18
CA LYS A 266 23.51 -14.22 6.14
C LYS A 266 22.66 -15.28 5.43
N PRO A 267 23.28 -16.20 4.65
CA PRO A 267 22.58 -17.35 4.09
C PRO A 267 21.94 -18.21 5.18
N ALA A 268 20.80 -18.81 4.87
CA ALA A 268 20.12 -19.77 5.72
C ALA A 268 20.18 -21.20 5.11
N SER A 269 19.12 -21.99 5.25
CA SER A 269 19.09 -23.41 4.87
C SER A 269 19.04 -23.65 3.36
N SER A 270 18.58 -22.68 2.59
CA SER A 270 18.51 -22.76 1.11
C SER A 270 19.08 -21.51 0.45
N PRO A 271 19.45 -21.56 -0.85
CA PRO A 271 20.10 -20.44 -1.54
C PRO A 271 19.27 -19.15 -1.63
N ASP A 272 17.97 -19.24 -1.41
CA ASP A 272 17.01 -18.14 -1.46
C ASP A 272 16.47 -17.77 -0.08
N GLU A 273 16.98 -18.39 0.99
CA GLU A 273 16.62 -18.07 2.38
C GLU A 273 17.78 -17.40 3.11
N PHE A 274 17.41 -16.43 3.96
CA PHE A 274 18.37 -15.59 4.67
C PHE A 274 17.94 -15.36 6.12
N THR A 275 18.93 -15.14 6.98
CA THR A 275 18.73 -14.57 8.31
C THR A 275 19.26 -13.14 8.33
N THR A 276 18.66 -12.29 9.17
CA THR A 276 19.04 -10.89 9.28
C THR A 276 19.27 -10.47 10.72
N GLU A 277 20.25 -9.56 10.90
CA GLU A 277 20.44 -8.77 12.11
C GLU A 277 20.39 -7.30 11.71
N ILE A 278 19.51 -6.52 12.33
CA ILE A 278 19.19 -5.16 11.93
C ILE A 278 19.39 -4.24 13.13
N ASN A 279 20.23 -3.23 12.98
CA ASN A 279 20.48 -2.20 13.99
C ASN A 279 20.04 -0.85 13.43
N LEU A 280 19.09 -0.21 14.07
CA LEU A 280 18.49 1.06 13.64
C LEU A 280 18.68 2.14 14.70
N ILE A 281 18.72 3.39 14.24
CA ILE A 281 18.66 4.59 15.07
C ILE A 281 17.61 5.54 14.52
N TYR A 282 16.68 5.97 15.37
CA TYR A 282 15.72 7.02 15.06
C TYR A 282 16.41 8.38 15.19
N ALA A 283 16.51 9.09 14.08
CA ALA A 283 17.34 10.30 14.01
C ALA A 283 16.80 11.42 14.92
N SER A 284 15.48 11.53 15.09
CA SER A 284 14.82 12.56 15.89
C SER A 284 15.02 12.37 17.40
N THR A 285 15.00 11.13 17.90
CA THR A 285 15.08 10.82 19.34
C THR A 285 16.46 10.28 19.76
N GLY A 286 17.21 9.69 18.82
CA GLY A 286 18.44 8.95 19.10
C GLY A 286 18.21 7.52 19.61
N ASP A 287 16.95 7.04 19.65
CA ASP A 287 16.61 5.70 20.09
C ASP A 287 17.22 4.64 19.19
N ARG A 288 17.79 3.62 19.80
CA ARG A 288 18.41 2.49 19.10
C ARG A 288 17.57 1.25 19.23
N VAL A 289 17.38 0.54 18.11
CA VAL A 289 16.58 -0.67 18.05
C VAL A 289 17.36 -1.76 17.33
N THR A 290 17.48 -2.92 17.97
CA THR A 290 18.04 -4.14 17.36
C THR A 290 16.92 -5.13 17.08
N ARG A 291 16.95 -5.72 15.90
CA ARG A 291 15.98 -6.71 15.43
C ARG A 291 16.71 -7.89 14.82
N THR A 292 16.11 -9.06 14.89
CA THR A 292 16.54 -10.25 14.16
C THR A 292 15.41 -10.74 13.28
N GLY A 293 15.74 -11.33 12.15
CA GLY A 293 14.73 -11.73 11.19
C GLY A 293 15.15 -12.92 10.30
N GLN A 294 14.16 -13.36 9.53
CA GLN A 294 14.29 -14.35 8.49
C GLN A 294 13.60 -13.87 7.24
N ALA A 295 14.12 -14.24 6.08
CA ALA A 295 13.55 -13.86 4.80
C ALA A 295 13.75 -14.92 3.73
N ILE A 296 12.89 -14.85 2.72
CA ILE A 296 12.98 -15.63 1.49
C ILE A 296 12.91 -14.69 0.29
N VAL A 297 13.67 -15.03 -0.76
CA VAL A 297 13.62 -14.31 -2.04
C VAL A 297 12.87 -15.14 -3.07
N TYR A 298 11.76 -14.60 -3.56
CA TYR A 298 11.01 -15.17 -4.67
C TYR A 298 11.43 -14.52 -5.99
N THR A 299 11.35 -15.27 -7.07
CA THR A 299 11.63 -14.78 -8.44
C THR A 299 13.00 -14.11 -8.60
N GLY A 300 13.95 -14.36 -7.68
CA GLY A 300 15.28 -13.79 -7.69
C GLY A 300 15.39 -12.31 -7.31
N PHE A 301 14.26 -11.62 -7.06
CA PHE A 301 14.25 -10.18 -6.74
C PHE A 301 13.22 -9.76 -5.69
N GLN A 302 12.25 -10.59 -5.32
CA GLN A 302 11.21 -10.26 -4.36
C GLN A 302 11.59 -10.73 -2.97
N TRP A 303 12.11 -9.84 -2.12
CA TRP A 303 12.38 -10.12 -0.71
C TRP A 303 11.08 -10.14 0.09
N ARG A 304 10.88 -11.20 0.86
CA ARG A 304 9.80 -11.32 1.84
C ARG A 304 10.39 -11.78 3.16
N GLY A 305 10.37 -10.90 4.15
CA GLY A 305 10.96 -11.14 5.46
C GLY A 305 10.02 -10.83 6.62
N ARG A 306 10.47 -11.23 7.78
CA ARG A 306 9.89 -10.86 9.06
C ARG A 306 11.00 -10.68 10.06
N SER A 307 10.99 -9.54 10.75
CA SER A 307 11.93 -9.27 11.84
C SER A 307 11.21 -8.77 13.09
N ALA A 308 11.77 -9.05 14.28
CA ALA A 308 11.26 -8.59 15.56
C ALA A 308 12.39 -8.23 16.51
N GLN A 309 12.09 -7.42 17.51
CA GLN A 309 12.97 -7.21 18.65
C GLN A 309 12.94 -8.45 19.55
N ALA A 310 14.07 -8.79 20.15
CA ALA A 310 14.15 -9.95 21.03
C ALA A 310 13.13 -9.88 22.18
N GLY A 311 12.33 -10.94 22.32
CA GLY A 311 11.30 -11.04 23.37
C GLY A 311 10.10 -10.09 23.20
N LYS A 312 9.91 -9.49 22.01
CA LYS A 312 8.81 -8.56 21.72
C LYS A 312 8.14 -8.93 20.39
N ASP A 313 7.36 -10.00 20.38
CA ASP A 313 6.68 -10.49 19.17
C ASP A 313 5.71 -9.45 18.59
N GLU A 314 5.12 -8.60 19.44
CA GLU A 314 4.27 -7.48 19.04
C GLU A 314 5.02 -6.43 18.22
N SER A 315 6.36 -6.39 18.30
CA SER A 315 7.20 -5.51 17.50
C SER A 315 7.48 -6.04 16.09
N ALA A 316 6.92 -7.20 15.73
CA ALA A 316 7.20 -7.82 14.44
C ALA A 316 6.84 -6.92 13.27
N LEU A 317 7.78 -6.78 12.34
CA LEU A 317 7.59 -6.13 11.05
C LEU A 317 7.62 -7.18 9.95
N ARG A 318 6.71 -7.08 9.01
CA ARG A 318 6.74 -7.83 7.77
C ARG A 318 7.48 -6.99 6.73
N GLU A 319 8.42 -7.61 6.05
CA GLU A 319 9.29 -6.93 5.10
C GLU A 319 8.93 -7.33 3.67
N VAL A 320 8.56 -6.36 2.86
CA VAL A 320 8.28 -6.51 1.43
C VAL A 320 9.19 -5.57 0.67
N MET A 321 10.19 -6.12 -0.03
CA MET A 321 11.16 -5.31 -0.75
C MET A 321 11.44 -5.92 -2.14
N PHE A 322 11.95 -5.07 -3.01
CA PHE A 322 12.48 -5.43 -4.32
C PHE A 322 13.99 -5.27 -4.34
N ILE A 323 14.67 -6.25 -4.93
CA ILE A 323 16.11 -6.29 -5.08
C ILE A 323 16.44 -5.88 -6.51
N ASP A 324 17.42 -5.01 -6.70
CA ASP A 324 17.90 -4.65 -8.04
C ASP A 324 18.69 -5.78 -8.73
N ARG A 325 18.88 -5.66 -10.04
CA ARG A 325 19.55 -6.70 -10.85
C ARG A 325 21.00 -6.96 -10.45
N ASP A 326 21.64 -5.96 -9.87
CA ASP A 326 23.06 -6.00 -9.51
C ASP A 326 23.28 -6.39 -8.04
N TRP A 327 22.18 -6.60 -7.29
CA TRP A 327 22.18 -6.89 -5.85
C TRP A 327 22.92 -5.84 -5.03
N ARG A 328 22.79 -4.56 -5.43
CA ARG A 328 23.41 -3.41 -4.77
C ARG A 328 22.41 -2.61 -3.96
N THR A 329 21.14 -2.64 -4.36
CA THR A 329 20.07 -1.94 -3.66
C THR A 329 18.86 -2.85 -3.43
N MET A 330 18.16 -2.59 -2.34
CA MET A 330 16.81 -3.11 -2.09
C MET A 330 15.95 -1.93 -1.63
N ASP A 331 14.73 -1.85 -2.13
CA ASP A 331 13.77 -0.83 -1.71
C ASP A 331 12.42 -1.46 -1.40
N GLY A 332 11.73 -0.92 -0.43
CA GLY A 332 10.44 -1.45 -0.06
C GLY A 332 9.85 -0.88 1.21
N ARG A 333 9.00 -1.68 1.83
CA ARG A 333 8.28 -1.30 3.03
C ARG A 333 8.33 -2.40 4.08
N TRP A 334 8.48 -2.00 5.33
CA TRP A 334 8.34 -2.87 6.49
C TRP A 334 7.04 -2.51 7.22
N PHE A 335 6.10 -3.44 7.26
CA PHE A 335 4.75 -3.23 7.77
C PHE A 335 4.62 -3.58 9.24
N MET A 336 3.74 -2.88 9.93
CA MET A 336 3.42 -3.06 11.34
C MET A 336 1.94 -3.44 11.50
N GLY A 337 1.67 -4.40 12.35
CA GLY A 337 0.30 -4.76 12.71
C GLY A 337 -0.47 -5.55 11.64
N GLY A 338 -1.78 -5.57 11.77
CA GLY A 338 -2.71 -6.29 10.90
C GLY A 338 -3.10 -5.57 9.63
N TYR A 339 -2.75 -4.29 9.53
CA TYR A 339 -2.87 -3.43 8.35
C TYR A 339 -1.51 -2.81 8.09
N ASP A 340 -1.31 -2.34 6.89
CA ASP A 340 -0.03 -1.88 6.36
C ASP A 340 0.09 -0.36 6.25
N GLU A 341 -0.83 0.37 6.86
CA GLU A 341 -0.78 1.83 6.97
C GLU A 341 0.37 2.32 7.84
N LEU A 342 0.76 1.52 8.86
CA LEU A 342 1.90 1.81 9.71
C LEU A 342 3.12 1.00 9.30
N GLY A 343 4.30 1.60 9.42
CA GLY A 343 5.57 0.95 9.12
C GLY A 343 6.60 1.92 8.58
N LEU A 344 7.65 1.37 7.99
CA LEU A 344 8.78 2.12 7.46
C LEU A 344 8.85 1.95 5.94
N ASP A 345 9.01 3.04 5.22
CA ASP A 345 9.53 3.01 3.85
C ASP A 345 11.04 2.88 3.92
N VAL A 346 11.61 1.87 3.27
CA VAL A 346 12.99 1.45 3.49
C VAL A 346 13.76 1.37 2.17
N LYS A 347 14.97 1.87 2.19
CA LYS A 347 15.99 1.67 1.15
C LYS A 347 17.23 1.09 1.78
N LEU A 348 17.76 0.03 1.20
CA LEU A 348 18.98 -0.62 1.59
C LEU A 348 20.01 -0.49 0.47
N GLU A 349 21.25 -0.18 0.83
CA GLU A 349 22.35 -0.11 -0.10
C GLU A 349 23.51 -0.95 0.43
N ARG A 350 24.04 -1.82 -0.43
CA ARG A 350 25.15 -2.72 -0.05
C ARG A 350 26.37 -1.89 0.36
N VAL A 351 26.93 -2.20 1.53
CA VAL A 351 28.14 -1.54 2.04
C VAL A 351 29.37 -2.20 1.41
N GLY A 352 30.21 -1.40 0.79
CA GLY A 352 31.55 -1.76 0.34
C GLY A 352 32.60 -1.26 1.33
N THR A 353 33.76 -0.84 0.82
CA THR A 353 34.88 -0.28 1.61
C THR A 353 34.81 1.26 1.70
N GLU A 354 34.11 1.88 0.76
CA GLU A 354 34.05 3.34 0.65
C GLU A 354 33.13 3.96 1.69
N PRO A 355 33.43 5.17 2.16
CA PRO A 355 32.54 5.95 3.01
C PRO A 355 31.16 6.16 2.37
N ARG A 356 30.11 6.19 3.17
CA ARG A 356 28.74 6.46 2.72
C ARG A 356 28.03 7.35 3.72
N VAL A 357 27.35 8.38 3.23
CA VAL A 357 26.48 9.26 4.03
C VAL A 357 25.03 8.82 3.87
N LEU A 358 24.35 8.54 4.97
CA LEU A 358 22.94 8.13 4.99
C LEU A 358 22.01 9.32 5.21
N GLY A 359 22.40 10.26 6.07
CA GLY A 359 21.62 11.46 6.36
C GLY A 359 22.00 12.10 7.67
N THR A 360 21.08 12.91 8.19
CA THR A 360 21.30 13.75 9.38
C THR A 360 20.11 13.62 10.35
N ASN A 361 20.33 14.05 11.61
CA ASN A 361 19.25 14.07 12.60
C ASN A 361 18.33 15.30 12.48
N ARG A 362 18.68 16.28 11.66
CA ARG A 362 17.91 17.49 11.41
C ARG A 362 17.71 17.67 9.92
N THR A 363 16.51 18.04 9.53
CA THR A 363 16.14 18.30 8.15
C THR A 363 16.43 19.72 7.69
N ALA A 364 16.61 20.65 8.66
CA ALA A 364 16.90 22.05 8.35
C ALA A 364 17.78 22.72 9.40
N LEU A 365 18.52 23.74 8.98
CA LEU A 365 19.34 24.64 9.79
C LEU A 365 18.92 26.08 9.55
N ARG A 366 18.88 26.88 10.62
CA ARG A 366 18.47 28.26 10.54
C ARG A 366 19.62 29.16 10.05
N ALA A 367 19.34 30.06 9.10
CA ALA A 367 20.26 31.10 8.67
C ALA A 367 20.58 32.06 9.83
N GLY A 368 21.81 32.57 9.88
CA GLY A 368 22.28 33.47 10.92
C GLY A 368 22.52 32.82 12.29
N ALA A 369 22.28 31.54 12.48
CA ALA A 369 22.47 30.87 13.76
C ALA A 369 23.87 30.23 13.87
N ALA A 370 24.54 30.46 14.99
CA ALA A 370 25.84 29.89 15.29
C ALA A 370 25.73 28.71 16.26
N GLY A 371 26.72 27.81 16.24
CA GLY A 371 26.87 26.73 17.20
C GLY A 371 25.76 25.63 17.07
N GLN A 372 25.12 25.52 15.92
CA GLN A 372 24.12 24.49 15.72
C GLN A 372 24.76 23.10 15.69
N SER A 373 24.20 22.16 16.48
CA SER A 373 24.63 20.76 16.50
C SER A 373 23.89 19.95 15.46
N LEU A 374 24.62 19.16 14.69
CA LEU A 374 24.09 18.26 13.65
C LEU A 374 24.76 16.90 13.78
N LYS A 375 23.98 15.83 13.86
CA LYS A 375 24.50 14.47 13.75
C LYS A 375 24.43 14.01 12.31
N ILE A 376 25.52 13.40 11.85
CA ILE A 376 25.63 12.73 10.55
C ILE A 376 25.59 11.23 10.81
N TYR A 377 24.82 10.51 10.02
CA TYR A 377 24.76 9.06 10.01
C TYR A 377 25.36 8.52 8.71
N GLY A 378 26.10 7.44 8.80
CA GLY A 378 26.79 6.88 7.65
C GLY A 378 27.21 5.42 7.81
N ALA A 379 28.04 4.97 6.89
CA ALA A 379 28.77 3.71 6.97
C ALA A 379 30.20 3.96 6.50
N ASN A 380 31.18 3.32 7.14
CA ASN A 380 32.61 3.49 6.87
C ASN A 380 33.08 4.96 6.92
N LEU A 381 32.46 5.79 7.76
CA LEU A 381 32.94 7.15 7.97
C LEU A 381 34.37 7.14 8.55
N PRO A 382 35.23 8.07 8.18
CA PRO A 382 36.56 8.17 8.78
C PRO A 382 36.51 8.35 10.31
N SER A 383 37.39 7.67 11.02
CA SER A 383 37.53 7.83 12.45
C SER A 383 39.02 7.91 12.79
N PRO A 384 39.55 9.12 13.07
CA PRO A 384 38.84 10.38 13.30
C PRO A 384 38.33 11.06 12.01
N LEU A 385 37.24 11.80 12.14
CA LEU A 385 36.69 12.70 11.12
C LEU A 385 37.08 14.14 11.49
N ARG A 386 37.56 14.92 10.54
CA ARG A 386 37.98 16.33 10.74
C ARG A 386 36.93 17.28 10.17
N ALA A 387 36.89 18.52 10.66
CA ALA A 387 35.97 19.54 10.14
C ALA A 387 36.19 19.80 8.63
N ALA A 388 37.42 19.73 8.14
CA ALA A 388 37.74 19.89 6.73
C ALA A 388 37.27 18.72 5.83
N ASP A 389 36.91 17.60 6.41
CA ASP A 389 36.39 16.44 5.67
C ASP A 389 34.86 16.54 5.45
N VAL A 390 34.20 17.60 5.97
CA VAL A 390 32.76 17.80 5.91
C VAL A 390 32.45 19.14 5.23
N ASP A 391 31.60 19.10 4.19
CA ASP A 391 31.11 20.27 3.47
C ASP A 391 29.60 20.23 3.32
N LEU A 392 28.94 21.33 3.62
CA LEU A 392 27.49 21.55 3.54
C LEU A 392 27.13 22.67 2.56
N GLY A 393 28.12 23.13 1.80
CA GLY A 393 27.97 24.18 0.81
C GLY A 393 28.09 25.62 1.35
N PRO A 394 27.88 26.60 0.47
CA PRO A 394 28.15 28.02 0.77
C PRO A 394 27.30 28.53 1.94
N GLY A 395 27.95 29.36 2.78
CA GLY A 395 27.30 29.98 3.94
C GLY A 395 27.25 29.10 5.20
N ILE A 396 27.77 27.87 5.17
CA ILE A 396 27.85 26.98 6.32
C ILE A 396 29.32 26.69 6.64
N VAL A 397 29.71 26.90 7.89
CA VAL A 397 31.06 26.64 8.36
C VAL A 397 31.04 25.58 9.44
N VAL A 398 31.73 24.46 9.22
CA VAL A 398 31.91 23.41 10.23
C VAL A 398 33.01 23.86 11.20
N THR A 399 32.65 24.09 12.46
CA THR A 399 33.56 24.62 13.49
C THR A 399 34.12 23.53 14.39
N GLY A 400 33.52 22.35 14.41
CA GLY A 400 33.99 21.25 15.23
C GLY A 400 33.38 19.91 14.84
N VAL A 401 34.09 18.83 15.19
CA VAL A 401 33.61 17.43 15.07
C VAL A 401 33.85 16.74 16.40
N SER A 402 32.88 15.97 16.86
CA SER A 402 32.97 15.16 18.07
C SER A 402 32.26 13.82 17.88
N ASN A 403 32.52 12.86 18.75
CA ASN A 403 31.88 11.53 18.76
C ASN A 403 31.91 10.82 17.41
N ALA A 404 33.03 10.98 16.66
CA ALA A 404 33.16 10.35 15.35
C ALA A 404 33.45 8.85 15.47
N THR A 405 32.60 8.06 14.85
CA THR A 405 32.73 6.62 14.66
C THR A 405 32.59 6.29 13.17
N THR A 406 32.66 5.02 12.79
CA THR A 406 32.43 4.61 11.41
C THR A 406 30.94 4.68 10.98
N GLU A 407 30.02 4.92 11.92
CA GLU A 407 28.58 4.95 11.65
C GLU A 407 27.93 6.31 11.93
N GLU A 408 28.52 7.13 12.78
CA GLU A 408 27.99 8.46 13.12
C GLU A 408 29.07 9.44 13.54
N ALA A 409 28.78 10.73 13.36
CA ALA A 409 29.59 11.84 13.90
C ALA A 409 28.68 13.01 14.28
N THR A 410 29.08 13.76 15.28
CA THR A 410 28.42 15.02 15.64
C THR A 410 29.29 16.18 15.18
N ILE A 411 28.72 17.09 14.39
CA ILE A 411 29.37 18.32 13.95
C ILE A 411 28.72 19.55 14.58
N THR A 412 29.49 20.59 14.76
CA THR A 412 29.00 21.93 15.12
C THR A 412 29.16 22.84 13.92
N VAL A 413 28.12 23.56 13.56
CA VAL A 413 28.11 24.43 12.39
C VAL A 413 27.66 25.84 12.73
N ASN A 414 28.21 26.81 12.04
CA ASN A 414 27.72 28.19 11.99
C ASN A 414 27.12 28.42 10.59
N VAL A 415 25.89 28.92 10.55
CA VAL A 415 25.25 29.34 9.30
C VAL A 415 25.27 30.86 9.24
N THR A 416 25.84 31.41 8.18
CA THR A 416 25.92 32.88 8.03
C THR A 416 24.53 33.47 7.75
N PRO A 417 24.29 34.74 8.12
CA PRO A 417 23.03 35.43 7.78
C PRO A 417 22.77 35.57 6.27
N ALA A 418 23.86 35.53 5.47
CA ALA A 418 23.79 35.61 4.01
C ALA A 418 23.66 34.23 3.33
N ALA A 419 23.53 33.14 4.09
CA ALA A 419 23.30 31.82 3.52
C ALA A 419 21.93 31.79 2.84
N VAL A 420 21.91 31.48 1.55
CA VAL A 420 20.67 31.44 0.78
C VAL A 420 19.78 30.29 1.27
N ALA A 421 18.52 30.54 1.51
CA ALA A 421 17.54 29.51 1.88
C ALA A 421 17.40 28.45 0.76
N GLY A 422 17.12 27.20 1.14
CA GLY A 422 16.95 26.09 0.22
C GLY A 422 17.80 24.85 0.55
N ALA A 423 17.62 23.80 -0.25
CA ALA A 423 18.27 22.51 -0.05
C ALA A 423 19.81 22.58 -0.13
N ARG A 424 20.46 21.73 0.68
CA ARG A 424 21.92 21.56 0.72
C ARG A 424 22.30 20.09 0.59
N ASP A 425 23.34 19.88 -0.19
CA ASP A 425 24.03 18.58 -0.23
C ASP A 425 25.01 18.50 0.94
N LEU A 426 25.24 17.31 1.43
CA LEU A 426 26.22 17.00 2.45
C LEU A 426 27.32 16.15 1.85
N PHE A 427 28.56 16.59 1.97
CA PHE A 427 29.76 15.85 1.58
C PHE A 427 30.54 15.47 2.83
N VAL A 428 30.98 14.21 2.90
CA VAL A 428 31.84 13.72 4.00
C VAL A 428 32.90 12.79 3.42
N ALA A 429 34.16 13.22 3.46
CA ALA A 429 35.31 12.43 3.03
C ALA A 429 35.13 11.78 1.63
N GLY A 430 34.57 12.53 0.68
CA GLY A 430 34.35 12.09 -0.69
C GLY A 430 32.99 11.38 -0.94
N ALA A 431 32.28 10.97 0.11
CA ALA A 431 30.88 10.54 -0.02
C ALA A 431 29.93 11.73 -0.03
N SER A 432 28.79 11.61 -0.70
CA SER A 432 27.79 12.67 -0.76
C SER A 432 26.37 12.18 -0.53
N ARG A 433 25.53 13.09 -0.01
CA ARG A 433 24.09 12.93 0.09
C ARG A 433 23.42 14.18 -0.45
N SER A 434 22.72 14.06 -1.56
CA SER A 434 21.97 15.17 -2.14
C SER A 434 20.78 15.53 -1.27
N LYS A 435 20.51 16.84 -1.15
CA LYS A 435 19.38 17.40 -0.38
C LYS A 435 19.30 16.82 1.05
N ALA A 436 20.46 16.70 1.70
CA ALA A 436 20.56 16.10 3.03
C ALA A 436 19.87 16.94 4.11
N LEU A 437 19.80 18.25 3.91
CA LEU A 437 19.11 19.22 4.77
C LEU A 437 18.78 20.49 3.98
N ALA A 438 18.08 21.43 4.61
CA ALA A 438 17.79 22.75 4.04
C ALA A 438 18.31 23.86 4.93
N ILE A 439 18.51 25.06 4.37
CA ILE A 439 18.67 26.32 5.12
C ILE A 439 17.33 27.05 5.04
N PHE A 440 16.90 27.64 6.15
CA PHE A 440 15.68 28.42 6.23
C PHE A 440 15.88 29.73 6.99
N ASP A 441 15.04 30.70 6.68
CA ASP A 441 15.04 32.03 7.33
C ASP A 441 13.95 32.12 8.39
N SER A 442 12.74 31.67 8.09
CA SER A 442 11.56 31.74 8.95
C SER A 442 10.76 30.44 8.98
N ILE A 443 9.84 30.34 9.92
CA ILE A 443 8.83 29.28 9.97
C ILE A 443 7.48 29.94 9.75
N ASP A 444 6.95 29.79 8.53
CA ASP A 444 5.78 30.56 8.07
C ASP A 444 4.52 29.73 8.04
N GLY A 445 4.65 28.42 7.84
CA GLY A 445 3.53 27.51 7.65
C GLY A 445 3.66 26.19 8.38
N LEU A 446 2.50 25.54 8.54
CA LEU A 446 2.37 24.17 9.04
C LEU A 446 1.49 23.38 8.07
N ARG A 447 1.86 22.15 7.77
CA ARG A 447 1.05 21.21 6.99
C ARG A 447 0.88 19.90 7.73
N VAL A 448 -0.28 19.29 7.59
CA VAL A 448 -0.56 17.95 8.10
C VAL A 448 -0.47 16.95 6.95
N THR A 449 0.29 15.90 7.17
CA THR A 449 0.45 14.78 6.24
C THR A 449 0.02 13.48 6.92
N PRO A 450 -0.82 12.64 6.25
CA PRO A 450 -1.48 12.95 4.98
C PRO A 450 -2.60 13.99 5.14
N ALA A 451 -2.88 14.74 4.07
CA ALA A 451 -4.00 15.70 4.06
C ALA A 451 -5.37 14.99 4.17
N TRP A 452 -5.41 13.72 3.77
CA TRP A 452 -6.55 12.82 3.89
C TRP A 452 -6.07 11.43 4.31
N ALA A 453 -6.72 10.85 5.31
CA ALA A 453 -6.43 9.52 5.82
C ALA A 453 -7.70 8.70 6.01
N MET A 454 -7.54 7.38 6.07
CA MET A 454 -8.59 6.45 6.42
C MET A 454 -8.17 5.58 7.61
N ALA A 455 -9.02 5.50 8.61
CA ALA A 455 -8.92 4.52 9.69
C ALA A 455 -10.11 3.55 9.63
N ARG A 456 -10.00 2.40 10.29
CA ARG A 456 -11.06 1.40 10.32
C ARG A 456 -11.33 0.96 11.74
N ILE A 457 -12.60 1.02 12.14
CA ILE A 457 -13.04 0.42 13.40
C ILE A 457 -12.73 -1.08 13.40
N GLY A 458 -12.60 -1.67 14.58
CA GLY A 458 -12.26 -3.07 14.73
C GLY A 458 -12.15 -3.45 16.19
N GLY A 459 -11.53 -4.60 16.49
CA GLY A 459 -11.26 -5.05 17.85
C GLY A 459 -12.19 -6.15 18.33
N SER A 460 -13.23 -6.51 17.54
CA SER A 460 -14.05 -7.70 17.80
C SER A 460 -13.57 -8.89 16.95
N VAL A 461 -13.82 -8.88 15.64
CA VAL A 461 -13.43 -9.94 14.71
C VAL A 461 -12.22 -9.53 13.88
N PHE A 462 -12.17 -8.26 13.47
CA PHE A 462 -11.11 -7.70 12.65
C PHE A 462 -10.25 -6.74 13.48
N PRO A 463 -8.93 -6.63 13.24
CA PRO A 463 -8.10 -5.64 13.91
C PRO A 463 -8.53 -4.23 13.52
N LYS A 464 -8.19 -3.26 14.36
CA LYS A 464 -8.31 -1.84 14.04
C LYS A 464 -7.25 -1.47 13.00
N ALA A 465 -7.60 -0.63 12.01
CA ALA A 465 -6.62 0.08 11.20
C ALA A 465 -6.46 1.50 11.76
N LEU A 466 -5.26 1.80 12.22
CA LEU A 466 -4.90 3.08 12.80
C LEU A 466 -4.56 4.07 11.68
N ALA A 467 -4.53 5.36 11.98
CA ALA A 467 -4.01 6.38 11.08
C ALA A 467 -2.96 7.22 11.80
N GLN A 468 -1.81 7.44 11.18
CA GLN A 468 -0.75 8.30 11.71
C GLN A 468 -0.73 9.60 10.93
N PHE A 469 -0.75 10.71 11.65
CA PHE A 469 -0.56 12.04 11.10
C PHE A 469 0.80 12.61 11.51
N GLU A 470 1.35 13.45 10.66
CA GLU A 470 2.58 14.21 10.86
C GLU A 470 2.30 15.69 10.67
N ALA A 471 3.02 16.53 11.41
CA ALA A 471 3.01 17.97 11.22
C ALA A 471 4.39 18.41 10.72
N HIS A 472 4.44 19.03 9.54
CA HIS A 472 5.66 19.57 8.94
C HIS A 472 5.61 21.09 8.96
N ALA A 473 6.69 21.70 9.40
CA ALA A 473 6.87 23.15 9.29
C ALA A 473 7.44 23.53 7.92
N PHE A 474 7.11 24.71 7.45
CA PHE A 474 7.54 25.24 6.16
C PHE A 474 8.04 26.68 6.27
N ASP A 475 9.05 26.99 5.48
CA ASP A 475 9.41 28.33 5.07
C ASP A 475 8.82 28.57 3.67
N ASN A 476 8.11 29.67 3.47
CA ASN A 476 7.42 29.97 2.21
C ASN A 476 8.37 30.39 1.07
N GLY A 477 9.67 30.19 1.23
CA GLY A 477 10.66 30.46 0.18
C GLY A 477 10.79 31.94 -0.21
N ALA A 478 11.28 32.15 -1.41
CA ALA A 478 11.63 33.49 -1.89
C ALA A 478 10.42 34.37 -2.23
N ASP A 479 9.30 33.77 -2.62
CA ASP A 479 8.07 34.52 -2.98
C ASP A 479 7.17 34.81 -1.76
N GLY A 480 7.47 34.23 -0.60
CA GLY A 480 6.75 34.41 0.66
C GLY A 480 5.31 33.90 0.65
N LYS A 481 4.92 33.08 -0.34
CA LYS A 481 3.56 32.57 -0.49
C LYS A 481 3.50 31.09 -0.16
N PRO A 482 2.49 30.61 0.57
CA PRO A 482 2.34 29.19 0.84
C PRO A 482 1.91 28.42 -0.42
N ASP A 483 2.19 27.12 -0.45
CA ASP A 483 1.81 26.15 -1.48
C ASP A 483 2.40 26.46 -2.87
N THR A 484 3.62 26.95 -2.89
CA THR A 484 4.39 27.22 -4.11
C THR A 484 5.60 26.29 -4.24
N PRO A 485 6.19 26.12 -5.45
CA PRO A 485 7.29 25.18 -5.67
C PRO A 485 8.59 25.52 -4.94
N ASP A 486 8.77 26.76 -4.45
CA ASP A 486 9.94 27.22 -3.72
C ASP A 486 9.79 27.08 -2.19
N ASP A 487 8.64 26.59 -1.71
CA ASP A 487 8.45 26.24 -0.30
C ASP A 487 9.52 25.24 0.17
N ILE A 488 10.07 25.49 1.34
CA ILE A 488 11.10 24.66 1.95
C ILE A 488 10.47 23.85 3.08
N ASP A 489 10.44 22.53 2.93
CA ASP A 489 10.02 21.62 3.99
C ASP A 489 11.11 21.55 5.07
N LEU A 490 10.79 21.98 6.27
CA LEU A 490 11.68 21.98 7.43
C LEU A 490 11.63 20.66 8.21
N GLY A 491 10.75 19.76 7.80
CA GLY A 491 10.55 18.45 8.39
C GLY A 491 9.54 18.41 9.53
N LEU A 492 9.54 17.27 10.19
CA LEU A 492 8.63 16.95 11.28
C LEU A 492 8.85 17.87 12.49
N VAL A 493 7.76 18.43 13.02
CA VAL A 493 7.77 19.26 14.23
C VAL A 493 6.87 18.67 15.31
N PRO A 494 7.20 18.89 16.61
CA PRO A 494 6.37 18.40 17.72
C PRO A 494 5.11 19.26 17.86
N ALA A 495 4.02 18.83 17.24
CA ALA A 495 2.72 19.48 17.33
C ALA A 495 1.86 18.88 18.45
N THR A 496 0.92 19.68 18.96
CA THR A 496 -0.16 19.20 19.81
C THR A 496 -1.35 18.85 18.94
N TRP A 497 -1.91 17.65 19.13
CA TRP A 497 -2.96 17.09 18.30
C TRP A 497 -4.31 17.06 19.00
N THR A 498 -5.36 17.40 18.26
CA THR A 498 -6.76 17.33 18.67
C THR A 498 -7.63 16.85 17.50
N LEU A 499 -8.87 16.48 17.80
CA LEU A 499 -9.88 16.22 16.77
C LEU A 499 -10.90 17.37 16.72
N GLU A 500 -11.43 17.64 15.53
CA GLU A 500 -12.53 18.56 15.30
C GLU A 500 -13.58 17.93 14.38
N GLU A 501 -14.84 18.32 14.53
CA GLU A 501 -15.92 17.87 13.65
C GLU A 501 -15.65 18.27 12.18
N PHE A 502 -15.97 17.36 11.28
CA PHE A 502 -16.01 17.68 9.86
C PHE A 502 -17.21 18.61 9.52
N ALA A 503 -18.21 18.60 10.37
CA ALA A 503 -19.38 19.49 10.32
C ALA A 503 -20.24 19.36 9.05
N ALA A 504 -20.30 18.17 8.46
CA ALA A 504 -21.03 17.93 7.22
C ALA A 504 -22.54 17.77 7.43
N ILE A 505 -23.00 17.39 8.63
CA ILE A 505 -24.39 17.05 8.91
C ILE A 505 -24.84 17.70 10.24
N TYR A 506 -26.07 18.20 10.25
CA TYR A 506 -26.69 18.72 11.47
C TYR A 506 -26.79 17.62 12.56
N GLU A 507 -26.46 17.98 13.80
CA GLU A 507 -26.36 17.06 14.94
C GLU A 507 -25.37 15.91 14.74
N ASP A 508 -24.24 16.17 14.08
CA ASP A 508 -23.17 15.20 13.97
C ASP A 508 -22.56 14.88 15.35
N ASP A 509 -22.34 13.59 15.62
CA ASP A 509 -21.77 13.11 16.88
C ASP A 509 -20.48 12.31 16.67
N ASP A 510 -19.88 12.43 15.48
CA ASP A 510 -18.72 11.64 15.07
C ASP A 510 -17.51 11.88 15.98
N LEU A 511 -17.20 13.13 16.30
CA LEU A 511 -16.10 13.50 17.20
C LEU A 511 -16.12 12.73 18.52
N LYS A 512 -17.30 12.39 19.02
CA LYS A 512 -17.49 11.70 20.30
C LYS A 512 -17.23 10.19 20.20
N TYR A 513 -17.43 9.61 19.02
CA TYR A 513 -17.52 8.15 18.90
C TYR A 513 -16.54 7.50 17.92
N VAL A 514 -15.94 8.23 16.99
CA VAL A 514 -15.07 7.62 15.97
C VAL A 514 -13.76 7.04 16.53
N GLY A 515 -13.25 7.58 17.64
CA GLY A 515 -11.99 7.17 18.25
C GLY A 515 -11.26 8.32 18.91
N ALA A 516 -9.96 8.18 19.11
CA ALA A 516 -9.13 9.18 19.78
C ALA A 516 -7.78 9.35 19.07
N ILE A 517 -7.27 10.59 19.07
CA ILE A 517 -5.92 10.91 18.62
C ILE A 517 -5.01 11.12 19.83
N ASP A 518 -3.80 10.57 19.78
CA ASP A 518 -2.78 10.84 20.78
C ASP A 518 -2.26 12.28 20.61
N ALA A 519 -2.37 13.07 21.66
CA ALA A 519 -2.08 14.50 21.63
C ALA A 519 -0.62 14.85 21.34
N LYS A 520 0.32 13.90 21.48
CA LYS A 520 1.77 14.12 21.26
C LYS A 520 2.25 13.55 19.94
N THR A 521 1.73 12.37 19.57
CA THR A 521 2.26 11.61 18.44
C THR A 521 1.43 11.75 17.18
N GLY A 522 0.17 12.24 17.26
CA GLY A 522 -0.73 12.30 16.10
C GLY A 522 -1.24 10.94 15.65
N LEU A 523 -1.05 9.88 16.47
CA LEU A 523 -1.58 8.55 16.19
C LEU A 523 -3.06 8.50 16.52
N PHE A 524 -3.90 8.26 15.53
CA PHE A 524 -5.32 8.04 15.72
C PHE A 524 -5.62 6.55 15.89
N THR A 525 -6.35 6.24 16.96
CA THR A 525 -6.87 4.89 17.25
C THR A 525 -8.38 4.91 17.12
N PRO A 526 -8.97 4.21 16.12
CA PRO A 526 -10.41 4.14 15.95
C PRO A 526 -11.09 3.35 17.06
N ASN A 527 -12.38 3.58 17.24
CA ASN A 527 -13.18 2.88 18.25
C ASN A 527 -13.45 1.42 17.85
N ILE A 528 -14.17 0.69 18.71
CA ILE A 528 -14.58 -0.70 18.47
C ILE A 528 -15.63 -0.79 17.37
N ASP A 529 -15.62 -1.87 16.59
CA ASP A 529 -16.66 -2.18 15.61
C ASP A 529 -17.91 -2.77 16.29
N GLY A 530 -19.06 -2.47 15.70
CA GLY A 530 -20.37 -2.93 16.13
C GLY A 530 -21.35 -1.78 16.42
N PRO A 531 -22.65 -2.12 16.61
CA PRO A 531 -23.67 -1.13 16.93
C PRO A 531 -23.34 -0.39 18.24
N ASN A 532 -23.52 0.92 18.23
CA ASN A 532 -23.38 1.75 19.43
C ASN A 532 -24.76 2.31 19.83
N PRO A 533 -25.36 1.77 20.92
CA PRO A 533 -26.67 2.22 21.40
C PRO A 533 -26.69 3.70 21.85
N ALA A 534 -25.53 4.26 22.19
CA ALA A 534 -25.42 5.67 22.58
C ALA A 534 -25.47 6.63 21.39
N ARG A 535 -25.30 6.14 20.18
CA ARG A 535 -25.45 6.93 18.95
C ARG A 535 -26.88 6.93 18.45
N ARG A 536 -27.26 8.01 17.82
CA ARG A 536 -28.58 8.15 17.18
C ARG A 536 -28.80 7.02 16.16
N GLY A 537 -29.90 6.27 16.31
CA GLY A 537 -30.23 5.13 15.44
C GLY A 537 -29.31 3.92 15.61
N SER A 538 -28.62 3.79 16.75
CA SER A 538 -27.68 2.70 17.04
C SER A 538 -26.65 2.48 15.93
N ARG A 539 -26.18 3.58 15.31
CA ARG A 539 -25.10 3.53 14.30
C ARG A 539 -23.84 2.93 14.93
N ASN A 540 -22.97 2.36 14.11
CA ASN A 540 -21.62 1.99 14.55
C ASN A 540 -20.73 3.24 14.74
N ASN A 541 -19.47 3.04 15.13
CA ASN A 541 -18.53 4.11 15.46
C ASN A 541 -17.76 4.64 14.22
N ILE A 542 -18.39 4.63 13.06
CA ILE A 542 -17.85 5.25 11.84
C ILE A 542 -18.22 6.72 11.75
N GLY A 543 -17.50 7.48 10.93
CA GLY A 543 -17.75 8.91 10.66
C GLY A 543 -16.52 9.58 10.10
N ASP A 544 -16.54 10.90 10.04
CA ASP A 544 -15.38 11.67 9.61
C ASP A 544 -15.13 12.90 10.49
N VAL A 545 -13.85 13.21 10.67
CA VAL A 545 -13.36 14.29 11.53
C VAL A 545 -12.12 14.92 10.92
N TYR A 546 -11.69 16.05 11.45
CA TYR A 546 -10.37 16.60 11.21
C TYR A 546 -9.40 16.21 12.32
N ALA A 547 -8.22 15.72 11.95
CA ALA A 547 -7.04 15.69 12.80
C ALA A 547 -6.35 17.06 12.71
N VAL A 548 -6.19 17.73 13.82
CA VAL A 548 -5.73 19.11 13.89
C VAL A 548 -4.42 19.17 14.65
N ALA A 549 -3.40 19.74 14.00
CA ALA A 549 -2.09 20.02 14.57
C ALA A 549 -1.95 21.49 14.94
N VAL A 550 -1.40 21.76 16.12
CA VAL A 550 -1.00 23.10 16.55
C VAL A 550 0.47 23.05 16.96
N TYR A 551 1.29 23.89 16.34
CA TYR A 551 2.72 24.05 16.63
C TYR A 551 3.05 25.51 16.91
N THR A 552 3.81 25.75 17.96
CA THR A 552 4.35 27.09 18.26
C THR A 552 5.86 27.03 18.10
N PRO A 553 6.42 27.69 17.07
CA PRO A 553 7.86 27.77 16.90
C PRO A 553 8.56 28.37 18.11
N GLU A 554 9.84 28.07 18.28
CA GLU A 554 10.66 28.71 19.31
C GLU A 554 10.70 30.24 19.11
N SER A 555 10.70 30.96 20.21
CA SER A 555 10.81 32.41 20.22
C SER A 555 12.13 32.88 19.59
N VAL A 556 12.05 33.86 18.71
CA VAL A 556 13.20 34.48 18.07
C VAL A 556 13.31 35.89 18.58
N ASP A 557 14.50 36.28 18.98
CA ASP A 557 14.81 37.64 19.51
C ASP A 557 13.89 38.08 20.66
N GLY A 558 13.46 37.11 21.50
CA GLY A 558 12.60 37.36 22.66
C GLY A 558 11.13 37.69 22.31
N LYS A 559 10.76 37.65 21.03
CA LYS A 559 9.35 37.82 20.60
C LYS A 559 8.63 36.49 20.56
N PRO A 560 7.45 36.35 21.20
CA PRO A 560 6.68 35.11 21.11
C PRO A 560 6.26 34.83 19.67
N ALA A 561 6.54 33.62 19.20
CA ALA A 561 6.08 33.18 17.89
C ALA A 561 4.57 32.93 17.90
N LYS A 562 3.91 33.18 16.78
CA LYS A 562 2.49 32.87 16.58
C LYS A 562 2.32 31.35 16.44
N ALA A 563 1.34 30.80 17.12
CA ALA A 563 0.95 29.40 16.92
C ALA A 563 0.45 29.18 15.49
N LEU A 564 0.98 28.18 14.83
CA LEU A 564 0.60 27.71 13.51
C LEU A 564 -0.38 26.55 13.68
N ARG A 565 -1.37 26.48 12.78
CA ARG A 565 -2.42 25.47 12.83
C ARG A 565 -2.66 24.90 11.44
N ALA A 566 -2.74 23.58 11.36
CA ALA A 566 -3.09 22.85 10.14
C ALA A 566 -3.99 21.66 10.48
N ARG A 567 -4.63 21.09 9.48
CA ARG A 567 -5.55 19.96 9.65
C ARG A 567 -5.50 19.00 8.48
N GLY A 568 -5.72 17.70 8.75
CA GLY A 568 -5.94 16.66 7.77
C GLY A 568 -7.32 16.04 7.97
N HIS A 569 -8.00 15.67 6.89
CA HIS A 569 -9.30 14.99 6.95
C HIS A 569 -9.09 13.50 7.26
N LEU A 570 -9.85 12.96 8.20
CA LEU A 570 -9.82 11.55 8.62
C LEU A 570 -11.19 10.92 8.46
N LEU A 571 -11.30 9.96 7.55
CA LEU A 571 -12.47 9.10 7.42
C LEU A 571 -12.28 7.84 8.27
N VAL A 572 -13.22 7.57 9.17
CA VAL A 572 -13.28 6.32 9.95
C VAL A 572 -14.39 5.45 9.39
N THR A 573 -14.05 4.26 8.91
CA THR A 573 -14.99 3.37 8.22
C THR A 573 -14.99 1.95 8.80
N VAL A 574 -15.82 1.09 8.24
CA VAL A 574 -15.97 -0.32 8.66
C VAL A 574 -14.71 -1.14 8.40
N PRO A 575 -14.52 -2.29 9.08
CA PRO A 575 -13.41 -3.20 8.81
C PRO A 575 -13.38 -3.66 7.35
N LEU A 576 -12.19 -4.03 6.86
CA LEU A 576 -12.08 -4.78 5.62
C LEU A 576 -12.44 -6.25 5.89
N TYR A 577 -13.50 -6.70 5.28
CA TYR A 577 -13.95 -8.10 5.38
C TYR A 577 -13.13 -9.05 4.51
N MET A 578 -12.34 -8.51 3.58
CA MET A 578 -11.39 -9.25 2.74
C MET A 578 -9.99 -8.69 2.94
N ARG A 579 -9.06 -9.55 3.37
CA ARG A 579 -7.67 -9.18 3.59
C ARG A 579 -6.78 -9.80 2.55
N PHE A 580 -5.75 -9.09 2.16
CA PHE A 580 -4.66 -9.58 1.32
C PHE A 580 -3.54 -10.24 2.16
N GLU A 581 -3.75 -10.39 3.44
CA GLU A 581 -2.71 -10.91 4.33
C GLU A 581 -2.37 -12.36 4.02
N PRO A 582 -1.06 -12.69 3.98
CA PRO A 582 -0.64 -14.04 4.25
C PRO A 582 -1.15 -14.38 5.65
N THR A 583 -1.79 -15.52 5.83
CA THR A 583 -1.98 -16.03 7.17
C THR A 583 -0.58 -16.14 7.75
N SER A 584 -0.31 -15.33 8.77
CA SER A 584 0.80 -15.64 9.65
C SER A 584 0.63 -17.10 10.03
N GLY A 585 1.53 -17.96 9.59
CA GLY A 585 1.56 -19.31 10.11
C GLY A 585 1.66 -19.18 11.63
N ARG A 586 0.60 -19.58 12.33
CA ARG A 586 0.69 -19.95 13.72
C ARG A 586 1.38 -21.29 13.80
#